data_90b9781cb5f41c8e5a7d7263f857e047
#
_entry.id   90b9781cb5f41c8e5a7d7263f857e047
#
_cell.length_a   1.000
_cell.length_b   1.000
_cell.length_c   1.000
_cell.angle_alpha   90.00
_cell.angle_beta   90.00
_cell.angle_gamma   90.00
#
_symmetry.space_group_name_H-M   'P 1'
#
loop_
_entity.id
_entity.type
_entity.pdbx_description
1 polymer ?
#
loop_
_entity_poly.entity_id
_entity_poly.type
_entity_poly.pdbx_seq_one_letter_code
_entity_poly.pdbx_strand_id
1 'polypeptide(L)'
;MKCLFIILDGLGDRGISDWNQNTPLQKAHTPTLDYLASVGANGSLTALCKGAPLPSEIAHFLIFGYAIEDSPGRGVIEALGYDFEVSFDEVYILVKLLSVKEIDDTLYLAEEKPPADEETIMSLIDDIRYFRHKGIEVEFKPTHGIDGILKLSGNVSSQISDSNPIFNGRPLLQIESLKGAENLDAANQTAEVLNKYILWAHLKLASNPLNSKRKDLGLPPINAVATQRAGKLKKIKSFEEKWKLRSEAFVSSALYTGIGKIFDMDVYNFNKKDPYEDLLAKLRQAIESKKDFCFVHTKAPDVAAHTRIPENKVKVIESLDSALGKILPELDFNETLLAITADHSTPSVGDMIHSGESVPLLMVGKYLRRDKVVNFDEISCLYGSLGEVRGNEIMSMILDFMDRADLYGLQYGQCPLRISRDKSLG
;
A
#
# COMPACT_ATOMS: atom_id res chain seq x y z
N MET A 1 -18.83 -20.15 5.33
CA MET A 1 -17.50 -19.79 5.89
C MET A 1 -17.11 -18.44 5.34
N LYS A 2 -16.59 -17.51 6.16
CA LYS A 2 -16.00 -16.24 5.74
C LYS A 2 -14.48 -16.25 5.94
N CYS A 3 -13.75 -15.41 5.22
CA CYS A 3 -12.33 -15.19 5.44
C CYS A 3 -12.11 -13.86 6.18
N LEU A 4 -11.36 -13.90 7.28
CA LEU A 4 -10.78 -12.75 7.94
C LEU A 4 -9.29 -12.71 7.58
N PHE A 5 -8.93 -11.83 6.64
CA PHE A 5 -7.58 -11.68 6.12
C PHE A 5 -6.92 -10.44 6.70
N ILE A 6 -5.87 -10.64 7.48
CA ILE A 6 -5.19 -9.58 8.24
C ILE A 6 -3.79 -9.38 7.65
N ILE A 7 -3.49 -8.16 7.22
CA ILE A 7 -2.14 -7.74 6.83
C ILE A 7 -1.58 -6.81 7.91
N LEU A 8 -0.49 -7.26 8.54
CA LEU A 8 0.35 -6.49 9.45
C LEU A 8 1.50 -5.90 8.63
N ASP A 9 1.26 -4.74 8.02
CA ASP A 9 2.16 -4.10 7.05
C ASP A 9 3.57 -3.95 7.60
N GLY A 10 4.54 -4.41 6.81
CA GLY A 10 5.94 -4.32 7.16
C GLY A 10 6.36 -5.14 8.37
N LEU A 11 5.59 -6.18 8.78
CA LEU A 11 5.88 -6.98 9.98
C LEU A 11 7.25 -7.64 9.95
N GLY A 12 7.64 -8.23 8.81
CA GLY A 12 8.93 -8.89 8.65
C GLY A 12 10.11 -7.93 8.84
N ASP A 13 11.24 -8.47 9.28
CA ASP A 13 12.48 -7.72 9.52
C ASP A 13 13.71 -8.56 9.25
N ARG A 14 14.88 -7.94 9.35
CA ARG A 14 16.19 -8.58 9.32
C ARG A 14 16.65 -8.94 10.72
N GLY A 15 17.55 -9.91 10.79
CA GLY A 15 18.26 -10.24 12.02
C GLY A 15 19.12 -9.07 12.51
N ILE A 16 18.99 -8.71 13.78
CA ILE A 16 19.71 -7.60 14.41
C ILE A 16 20.93 -8.15 15.14
N SER A 17 22.12 -7.66 14.79
CA SER A 17 23.39 -8.16 15.33
C SER A 17 23.43 -8.13 16.86
N ASP A 18 23.01 -7.02 17.46
CA ASP A 18 23.01 -6.83 18.91
C ASP A 18 22.00 -7.74 19.64
N TRP A 19 21.08 -8.34 18.90
CA TRP A 19 20.08 -9.27 19.40
C TRP A 19 20.37 -10.72 19.01
N ASN A 20 21.62 -11.03 18.74
CA ASN A 20 22.06 -12.36 18.29
C ASN A 20 21.30 -12.84 17.04
N GLN A 21 21.14 -11.95 16.06
CA GLN A 21 20.43 -12.14 14.80
C GLN A 21 18.91 -12.40 14.94
N ASN A 22 18.32 -12.15 16.11
CA ASN A 22 16.87 -12.20 16.23
C ASN A 22 16.22 -10.97 15.57
N THR A 23 15.04 -11.17 15.00
CA THR A 23 14.18 -10.11 14.48
C THR A 23 13.36 -9.45 15.59
N PRO A 24 12.75 -8.29 15.37
CA PRO A 24 11.77 -7.72 16.29
C PRO A 24 10.61 -8.66 16.60
N LEU A 25 10.12 -9.43 15.62
CA LEU A 25 9.03 -10.39 15.82
C LEU A 25 9.49 -11.55 16.73
N GLN A 26 10.71 -12.07 16.55
CA GLN A 26 11.28 -13.10 17.42
C GLN A 26 11.54 -12.59 18.86
N LYS A 27 11.69 -11.27 19.06
CA LYS A 27 11.88 -10.67 20.39
C LYS A 27 10.58 -10.31 21.07
N ALA A 28 9.54 -10.05 20.33
CA ALA A 28 8.24 -9.66 20.85
C ALA A 28 7.58 -10.82 21.63
N HIS A 29 6.87 -10.48 22.70
CA HIS A 29 6.02 -11.43 23.43
C HIS A 29 4.64 -11.49 22.73
N THR A 30 4.41 -12.56 21.98
CA THR A 30 3.25 -12.72 21.09
C THR A 30 2.43 -13.98 21.37
N PRO A 31 1.90 -14.16 22.59
CA PRO A 31 1.23 -15.40 22.99
C PRO A 31 -0.02 -15.73 22.15
N THR A 32 -0.69 -14.72 21.60
CA THR A 32 -1.87 -14.94 20.73
C THR A 32 -1.47 -15.45 19.36
N LEU A 33 -0.49 -14.84 18.74
CA LEU A 33 0.03 -15.26 17.43
C LEU A 33 0.68 -16.64 17.53
N ASP A 34 1.42 -16.93 18.61
CA ASP A 34 2.01 -18.23 18.88
C ASP A 34 0.95 -19.32 19.11
N TYR A 35 -0.10 -19.01 19.85
CA TYR A 35 -1.24 -19.92 19.98
C TYR A 35 -1.87 -20.22 18.61
N LEU A 36 -2.14 -19.19 17.83
CA LEU A 36 -2.71 -19.35 16.47
C LEU A 36 -1.80 -20.17 15.57
N ALA A 37 -0.48 -19.96 15.61
CA ALA A 37 0.50 -20.78 14.91
C ALA A 37 0.40 -22.25 15.31
N SER A 38 0.29 -22.54 16.61
CA SER A 38 0.22 -23.90 17.14
C SER A 38 -1.04 -24.68 16.77
N VAL A 39 -2.11 -24.00 16.41
CA VAL A 39 -3.40 -24.61 16.02
C VAL A 39 -3.69 -24.50 14.52
N GLY A 40 -2.83 -23.80 13.78
CA GLY A 40 -2.98 -23.49 12.36
C GLY A 40 -2.05 -24.25 11.44
N ALA A 41 -1.94 -23.74 10.23
CA ALA A 41 -0.95 -24.06 9.22
C ALA A 41 -0.10 -22.82 8.95
N ASN A 42 1.21 -22.99 8.87
CA ASN A 42 2.16 -21.89 8.76
C ASN A 42 2.98 -22.02 7.47
N GLY A 43 3.54 -20.91 7.04
CA GLY A 43 4.42 -20.84 5.88
C GLY A 43 5.09 -19.48 5.79
N SER A 44 5.76 -19.23 4.69
CA SER A 44 6.35 -17.94 4.38
C SER A 44 5.76 -17.37 3.10
N LEU A 45 5.48 -16.07 3.09
CA LEU A 45 5.01 -15.35 1.92
C LEU A 45 6.14 -14.55 1.28
N THR A 46 6.31 -14.73 -0.03
CA THR A 46 7.13 -13.89 -0.89
C THR A 46 6.23 -13.29 -1.96
N ALA A 47 5.86 -12.02 -1.84
CA ALA A 47 4.83 -11.44 -2.72
C ALA A 47 5.19 -11.53 -4.20
N LEU A 48 6.44 -11.23 -4.60
CA LEU A 48 6.92 -11.35 -5.99
C LEU A 48 8.01 -12.42 -6.12
N CYS A 49 9.21 -12.11 -5.67
CA CYS A 49 10.35 -13.03 -5.67
C CYS A 49 11.32 -12.65 -4.53
N LYS A 50 12.10 -13.63 -4.06
CA LYS A 50 13.11 -13.40 -3.02
C LYS A 50 14.09 -12.33 -3.43
N GLY A 51 14.40 -11.43 -2.49
CA GLY A 51 15.34 -10.34 -2.71
C GLY A 51 14.76 -9.12 -3.42
N ALA A 52 13.47 -9.11 -3.79
CA ALA A 52 12.81 -7.97 -4.42
C ALA A 52 12.05 -7.14 -3.35
N PRO A 53 12.57 -5.98 -2.92
CA PRO A 53 11.82 -5.07 -2.06
C PRO A 53 10.67 -4.45 -2.85
N LEU A 54 9.46 -4.56 -2.33
CA LEU A 54 8.27 -4.04 -2.99
C LEU A 54 7.70 -2.82 -2.24
N PRO A 55 7.10 -1.87 -2.97
CA PRO A 55 6.22 -0.91 -2.34
C PRO A 55 4.87 -1.57 -2.02
N SER A 56 4.21 -1.08 -0.97
CA SER A 56 2.99 -1.71 -0.43
C SER A 56 1.89 -1.88 -1.47
N GLU A 57 1.67 -0.88 -2.35
CA GLU A 57 0.63 -0.98 -3.39
C GLU A 57 0.86 -2.17 -4.34
N ILE A 58 2.08 -2.42 -4.76
CA ILE A 58 2.41 -3.54 -5.65
C ILE A 58 2.28 -4.88 -4.91
N ALA A 59 2.76 -4.94 -3.66
CA ALA A 59 2.62 -6.14 -2.84
C ALA A 59 1.14 -6.53 -2.65
N HIS A 60 0.26 -5.56 -2.38
CA HIS A 60 -1.18 -5.81 -2.22
C HIS A 60 -1.83 -6.28 -3.53
N PHE A 61 -1.48 -5.72 -4.69
CA PHE A 61 -1.97 -6.22 -5.98
C PHE A 61 -1.63 -7.70 -6.16
N LEU A 62 -0.38 -8.07 -5.90
CA LEU A 62 0.06 -9.47 -6.01
C LEU A 62 -0.64 -10.38 -5.00
N ILE A 63 -0.75 -9.98 -3.73
CA ILE A 63 -1.40 -10.76 -2.67
C ILE A 63 -2.90 -10.98 -2.97
N PHE A 64 -3.57 -9.98 -3.54
CA PHE A 64 -4.95 -10.14 -4.01
C PHE A 64 -5.06 -10.81 -5.38
N GLY A 65 -3.94 -11.33 -5.91
CA GLY A 65 -3.89 -12.12 -7.14
C GLY A 65 -4.10 -11.32 -8.42
N TYR A 66 -3.83 -10.00 -8.40
CA TYR A 66 -3.77 -9.17 -9.60
C TYR A 66 -2.34 -9.10 -10.12
N ALA A 67 -2.19 -8.82 -11.41
CA ALA A 67 -0.89 -8.60 -12.01
C ALA A 67 -0.33 -7.20 -11.65
N ILE A 68 0.99 -7.04 -11.71
CA ILE A 68 1.62 -5.72 -11.51
C ILE A 68 1.09 -4.71 -12.52
N GLU A 69 0.88 -5.17 -13.75
CA GLU A 69 0.38 -4.39 -14.88
C GLU A 69 -1.06 -3.90 -14.68
N ASP A 70 -1.84 -4.54 -13.79
CA ASP A 70 -3.19 -4.10 -13.42
C ASP A 70 -3.14 -2.84 -12.54
N SER A 71 -2.02 -2.56 -11.87
CA SER A 71 -1.89 -1.38 -11.02
C SER A 71 -2.03 -0.10 -11.85
N PRO A 72 -2.92 0.83 -11.45
CA PRO A 72 -3.09 2.11 -12.11
C PRO A 72 -1.98 3.11 -11.76
N GLY A 73 -1.07 2.76 -10.84
CA GLY A 73 -0.09 3.64 -10.24
C GLY A 73 -0.58 4.31 -8.95
N ARG A 74 0.35 4.59 -8.05
CA ARG A 74 0.05 5.07 -6.69
C ARG A 74 -0.65 6.43 -6.67
N GLY A 75 -0.33 7.32 -7.62
CA GLY A 75 -1.01 8.62 -7.72
C GLY A 75 -2.52 8.48 -7.87
N VAL A 76 -3.00 7.53 -8.69
CA VAL A 76 -4.43 7.21 -8.84
C VAL A 76 -4.99 6.60 -7.56
N ILE A 77 -4.28 5.63 -6.97
CA ILE A 77 -4.74 4.91 -5.77
C ILE A 77 -4.94 5.91 -4.62
N GLU A 78 -3.97 6.78 -4.38
CA GLU A 78 -4.11 7.79 -3.32
C GLU A 78 -5.16 8.86 -3.64
N ALA A 79 -5.32 9.26 -4.92
CA ALA A 79 -6.39 10.16 -5.32
C ALA A 79 -7.79 9.61 -4.97
N LEU A 80 -8.03 8.34 -5.26
CA LEU A 80 -9.25 7.64 -4.86
C LEU A 80 -9.38 7.54 -3.33
N GLY A 81 -8.27 7.33 -2.63
CA GLY A 81 -8.23 7.27 -1.18
C GLY A 81 -8.57 8.60 -0.49
N TYR A 82 -8.29 9.72 -1.14
CA TYR A 82 -8.71 11.06 -0.72
C TYR A 82 -10.07 11.50 -1.27
N ASP A 83 -10.86 10.59 -1.82
CA ASP A 83 -12.17 10.86 -2.43
C ASP A 83 -12.13 11.87 -3.59
N PHE A 84 -11.01 11.96 -4.30
CA PHE A 84 -10.97 12.75 -5.52
C PHE A 84 -11.71 12.03 -6.65
N GLU A 85 -12.41 12.82 -7.46
CA GLU A 85 -12.95 12.32 -8.72
C GLU A 85 -11.80 12.01 -9.67
N VAL A 86 -11.73 10.76 -10.12
CA VAL A 86 -10.67 10.23 -10.97
C VAL A 86 -11.22 9.82 -12.32
N SER A 87 -10.58 10.28 -13.41
CA SER A 87 -10.97 10.02 -14.80
C SER A 87 -9.94 9.14 -15.52
N PHE A 88 -10.39 8.36 -16.51
CA PHE A 88 -9.53 7.55 -17.38
C PHE A 88 -8.62 8.39 -18.30
N ASP A 89 -8.98 9.64 -18.56
CA ASP A 89 -8.23 10.52 -19.47
C ASP A 89 -7.17 11.37 -18.78
N GLU A 90 -7.11 11.29 -17.45
CA GLU A 90 -6.23 12.12 -16.63
C GLU A 90 -5.09 11.30 -16.02
N VAL A 91 -4.01 11.99 -15.66
CA VAL A 91 -2.87 11.43 -14.95
C VAL A 91 -2.79 12.06 -13.56
N TYR A 92 -2.52 11.23 -12.56
CA TYR A 92 -2.40 11.61 -11.16
C TYR A 92 -1.01 11.25 -10.65
N ILE A 93 -0.33 12.22 -10.03
CA ILE A 93 1.07 12.08 -9.64
C ILE A 93 1.22 12.55 -8.20
N LEU A 94 1.85 11.76 -7.35
CA LEU A 94 2.20 12.23 -6.01
C LEU A 94 3.15 13.41 -6.12
N VAL A 95 2.89 14.47 -5.39
CA VAL A 95 3.72 15.67 -5.33
C VAL A 95 3.96 16.03 -3.87
N LYS A 96 5.14 16.54 -3.59
CA LYS A 96 5.52 17.00 -2.26
C LYS A 96 6.17 18.37 -2.36
N LEU A 97 5.76 19.30 -1.46
CA LEU A 97 6.49 20.51 -1.19
C LEU A 97 7.77 20.16 -0.40
N LEU A 98 8.89 20.78 -0.74
CA LEU A 98 10.17 20.49 -0.10
C LEU A 98 11.10 21.69 -0.11
N SER A 99 12.21 21.58 0.63
CA SER A 99 13.26 22.59 0.65
C SER A 99 14.41 22.18 -0.27
N VAL A 100 14.83 23.09 -1.14
CA VAL A 100 16.00 22.89 -2.01
C VAL A 100 17.02 24.02 -1.84
N LYS A 101 18.27 23.68 -2.18
CA LYS A 101 19.37 24.64 -2.38
C LYS A 101 19.77 24.59 -3.84
N GLU A 102 20.01 25.76 -4.42
CA GLU A 102 20.57 25.91 -5.75
C GLU A 102 22.11 25.92 -5.64
N ILE A 103 22.76 25.02 -6.36
CA ILE A 103 24.22 24.91 -6.46
C ILE A 103 24.55 24.66 -7.94
N ASP A 104 25.33 25.53 -8.55
CA ASP A 104 25.74 25.43 -9.95
C ASP A 104 24.54 25.12 -10.90
N ASP A 105 23.52 25.96 -10.85
CA ASP A 105 22.27 25.88 -11.64
C ASP A 105 21.48 24.55 -11.43
N THR A 106 21.74 23.83 -10.35
CA THR A 106 21.09 22.56 -10.01
C THR A 106 20.38 22.64 -8.65
N LEU A 107 19.16 22.12 -8.59
CA LEU A 107 18.37 22.08 -7.35
C LEU A 107 18.69 20.81 -6.56
N TYR A 108 19.27 20.97 -5.38
CA TYR A 108 19.57 19.87 -4.45
C TYR A 108 18.56 19.82 -3.32
N LEU A 109 18.02 18.65 -3.02
CA LEU A 109 17.12 18.42 -1.89
C LEU A 109 17.87 18.72 -0.57
N ALA A 110 17.44 19.76 0.11
CA ALA A 110 17.99 20.17 1.40
C ALA A 110 17.22 19.54 2.56
N GLU A 111 15.90 19.53 2.47
CA GLU A 111 15.01 18.90 3.45
C GLU A 111 13.74 18.39 2.79
N GLU A 112 13.47 17.08 2.93
CA GLU A 112 12.33 16.42 2.33
C GLU A 112 11.00 16.78 3.04
N LYS A 113 11.08 17.06 4.36
CA LYS A 113 9.89 17.34 5.20
C LYS A 113 10.09 18.63 6.00
N PRO A 114 10.17 19.80 5.32
CA PRO A 114 10.31 21.07 6.02
C PRO A 114 9.09 21.31 6.92
N PRO A 115 9.29 21.65 8.23
CA PRO A 115 8.19 21.86 9.15
C PRO A 115 7.42 23.12 8.76
N ALA A 116 6.08 23.05 8.71
CA ALA A 116 5.21 24.19 8.49
C ALA A 116 3.81 23.92 9.06
N ASP A 117 3.11 24.98 9.39
CA ASP A 117 1.68 24.93 9.69
C ASP A 117 0.84 24.86 8.40
N GLU A 118 -0.41 24.47 8.56
CA GLU A 118 -1.32 24.24 7.45
C GLU A 118 -1.62 25.54 6.67
N GLU A 119 -1.73 26.68 7.33
CA GLU A 119 -1.99 27.98 6.70
C GLU A 119 -0.84 28.38 5.76
N THR A 120 0.41 28.23 6.23
CA THR A 120 1.61 28.45 5.41
C THR A 120 1.62 27.52 4.19
N ILE A 121 1.35 26.25 4.38
CA ILE A 121 1.35 25.27 3.30
C ILE A 121 0.29 25.60 2.25
N MET A 122 -0.94 25.87 2.67
CA MET A 122 -2.04 26.19 1.76
C MET A 122 -1.78 27.47 0.97
N SER A 123 -1.24 28.51 1.62
CA SER A 123 -0.86 29.76 0.94
C SER A 123 0.21 29.54 -0.13
N LEU A 124 1.22 28.68 0.14
CA LEU A 124 2.26 28.36 -0.84
C LEU A 124 1.70 27.52 -2.00
N ILE A 125 0.78 26.59 -1.72
CA ILE A 125 0.14 25.79 -2.76
C ILE A 125 -0.72 26.67 -3.67
N ASP A 126 -1.42 27.66 -3.13
CA ASP A 126 -2.28 28.56 -3.92
C ASP A 126 -1.50 29.31 -5.00
N ASP A 127 -0.23 29.69 -4.74
CA ASP A 127 0.63 30.35 -5.72
C ASP A 127 1.02 29.44 -6.90
N ILE A 128 1.01 28.13 -6.71
CA ILE A 128 1.47 27.14 -7.70
C ILE A 128 0.36 26.15 -8.09
N ARG A 129 -0.88 26.41 -7.67
CA ARG A 129 -2.01 25.49 -7.82
C ARG A 129 -2.31 25.15 -9.27
N TYR A 130 -2.26 26.12 -10.15
CA TYR A 130 -2.64 25.95 -11.56
C TYR A 130 -1.50 26.35 -12.49
N PHE A 131 -1.20 25.44 -13.43
CA PHE A 131 -0.23 25.70 -14.49
C PHE A 131 -0.72 25.12 -15.79
N ARG A 132 -0.46 25.82 -16.91
CA ARG A 132 -0.83 25.34 -18.24
C ARG A 132 0.33 25.54 -19.22
N HIS A 133 0.66 24.50 -19.94
CA HIS A 133 1.64 24.56 -21.01
C HIS A 133 1.36 23.51 -22.10
N LYS A 134 1.52 23.86 -23.38
CA LYS A 134 1.33 22.96 -24.54
C LYS A 134 0.01 22.17 -24.52
N GLY A 135 -1.10 22.77 -24.05
CA GLY A 135 -2.40 22.11 -24.00
C GLY A 135 -2.57 21.11 -22.86
N ILE A 136 -1.58 20.93 -21.98
CA ILE A 136 -1.69 20.20 -20.73
C ILE A 136 -1.97 21.19 -19.58
N GLU A 137 -2.94 20.87 -18.78
CA GLU A 137 -3.27 21.57 -17.53
C GLU A 137 -2.79 20.76 -16.36
N VAL A 138 -2.15 21.42 -15.38
CA VAL A 138 -1.65 20.84 -14.13
C VAL A 138 -2.38 21.52 -12.99
N GLU A 139 -3.04 20.74 -12.13
CA GLU A 139 -3.70 21.22 -10.92
C GLU A 139 -3.07 20.54 -9.70
N PHE A 140 -2.56 21.32 -8.74
CA PHE A 140 -2.09 20.81 -7.45
C PHE A 140 -3.28 20.68 -6.50
N LYS A 141 -3.61 19.46 -6.11
CA LYS A 141 -4.61 19.13 -5.10
C LYS A 141 -3.91 18.80 -3.78
N PRO A 142 -4.05 19.62 -2.73
CA PRO A 142 -3.46 19.32 -1.42
C PRO A 142 -4.11 18.09 -0.80
N THR A 143 -3.32 17.33 -0.04
CA THR A 143 -3.80 16.16 0.71
C THR A 143 -3.56 16.31 2.19
N HIS A 144 -2.34 16.05 2.67
CA HIS A 144 -1.99 16.17 4.08
C HIS A 144 -0.63 16.88 4.24
N GLY A 145 -0.61 17.97 4.99
CA GLY A 145 0.59 18.74 5.21
C GLY A 145 1.25 19.17 3.88
N ILE A 146 2.52 18.85 3.70
CA ILE A 146 3.30 19.20 2.50
C ILE A 146 3.01 18.31 1.28
N ASP A 147 2.21 17.26 1.43
CA ASP A 147 1.90 16.30 0.38
C ASP A 147 0.68 16.72 -0.43
N GLY A 148 0.65 16.31 -1.69
CA GLY A 148 -0.48 16.53 -2.59
C GLY A 148 -0.45 15.59 -3.80
N ILE A 149 -1.39 15.83 -4.68
CA ILE A 149 -1.53 15.12 -5.96
C ILE A 149 -1.61 16.15 -7.07
N LEU A 150 -0.73 16.04 -8.07
CA LEU A 150 -0.92 16.75 -9.32
C LEU A 150 -1.90 15.98 -10.18
N LYS A 151 -2.96 16.63 -10.57
CA LYS A 151 -3.90 16.18 -11.58
C LYS A 151 -3.51 16.82 -12.91
N LEU A 152 -3.28 16.01 -13.92
CA LEU A 152 -2.92 16.44 -15.27
C LEU A 152 -4.04 16.09 -16.24
N SER A 153 -4.47 17.07 -17.05
CA SER A 153 -5.49 16.90 -18.10
C SER A 153 -4.93 17.31 -19.44
N GLY A 154 -5.40 16.68 -20.53
CA GLY A 154 -4.95 16.90 -21.89
C GLY A 154 -4.33 15.65 -22.51
N ASN A 155 -3.41 15.80 -23.47
CA ASN A 155 -2.68 14.67 -24.04
C ASN A 155 -1.55 14.23 -23.11
N VAL A 156 -1.88 13.43 -22.09
CA VAL A 156 -0.99 13.06 -20.97
C VAL A 156 -0.72 11.57 -20.90
N SER A 157 0.49 11.22 -20.41
CA SER A 157 0.92 9.86 -20.16
C SER A 157 1.47 9.72 -18.73
N SER A 158 1.15 8.61 -18.06
CA SER A 158 1.75 8.24 -16.78
C SER A 158 3.10 7.51 -16.92
N GLN A 159 3.53 7.21 -18.13
CA GLN A 159 4.78 6.47 -18.41
C GLN A 159 5.98 7.41 -18.42
N ILE A 160 6.21 8.05 -17.28
CA ILE A 160 7.29 9.04 -17.02
C ILE A 160 8.05 8.68 -15.74
N SER A 161 9.27 9.17 -15.63
CA SER A 161 10.10 8.97 -14.43
C SER A 161 9.72 9.92 -13.29
N ASP A 162 10.26 9.66 -12.10
CA ASP A 162 10.09 10.49 -10.91
C ASP A 162 11.15 11.60 -10.86
N SER A 163 10.83 12.74 -10.23
CA SER A 163 11.78 13.83 -9.97
C SER A 163 12.30 13.85 -8.54
N ASN A 164 11.62 13.17 -7.59
CA ASN A 164 12.01 13.17 -6.19
C ASN A 164 13.18 12.20 -5.94
N PRO A 165 14.36 12.68 -5.48
CA PRO A 165 15.51 11.82 -5.16
C PRO A 165 15.36 11.08 -3.82
N ILE A 166 14.33 11.42 -2.99
CA ILE A 166 14.02 10.87 -1.67
C ILE A 166 15.05 11.23 -0.58
N PHE A 167 16.33 11.22 -0.92
CA PHE A 167 17.42 11.45 0.05
C PHE A 167 17.95 12.87 0.00
N ASN A 168 18.08 13.51 1.16
CA ASN A 168 18.70 14.83 1.29
C ASN A 168 20.12 14.84 0.71
N GLY A 169 20.52 15.98 0.16
CA GLY A 169 21.82 16.19 -0.47
C GLY A 169 21.93 15.67 -1.92
N ARG A 170 20.88 15.06 -2.47
CA ARG A 170 20.84 14.64 -3.88
C ARG A 170 20.14 15.69 -4.75
N PRO A 171 20.51 15.79 -6.04
CA PRO A 171 19.82 16.69 -6.98
C PRO A 171 18.39 16.20 -7.24
N LEU A 172 17.44 17.12 -7.46
CA LEU A 172 16.17 16.79 -8.09
C LEU A 172 16.45 16.23 -9.48
N LEU A 173 15.66 15.22 -9.86
CA LEU A 173 15.86 14.53 -11.14
C LEU A 173 14.99 15.15 -12.23
N GLN A 174 15.52 15.21 -13.44
CA GLN A 174 14.73 15.56 -14.61
C GLN A 174 13.75 14.43 -14.90
N ILE A 175 12.49 14.79 -15.16
CA ILE A 175 11.47 13.82 -15.58
C ILE A 175 11.71 13.49 -17.06
N GLU A 176 11.73 12.21 -17.36
CA GLU A 176 11.92 11.66 -18.71
C GLU A 176 10.79 10.66 -19.01
N SER A 177 10.50 10.43 -20.29
CA SER A 177 9.63 9.34 -20.71
C SER A 177 10.27 7.99 -20.41
N LEU A 178 9.49 7.02 -19.95
CA LEU A 178 9.99 5.67 -19.70
C LEU A 178 10.28 4.94 -21.03
N LYS A 179 11.32 4.10 -21.02
CA LYS A 179 11.63 3.24 -22.16
C LYS A 179 10.46 2.29 -22.43
N GLY A 180 9.99 2.26 -23.67
CA GLY A 180 8.85 1.43 -24.06
C GLY A 180 7.48 2.03 -23.76
N ALA A 181 7.40 3.34 -23.51
CA ALA A 181 6.12 4.03 -23.36
C ALA A 181 5.22 3.80 -24.59
N GLU A 182 3.97 3.40 -24.37
CA GLU A 182 2.97 3.09 -25.42
C GLU A 182 2.72 4.28 -26.34
N ASN A 183 2.68 5.49 -25.77
CA ASN A 183 2.58 6.75 -26.51
C ASN A 183 3.76 7.65 -26.11
N LEU A 184 4.86 7.50 -26.83
CA LEU A 184 6.11 8.21 -26.56
C LEU A 184 5.96 9.73 -26.68
N ASP A 185 5.16 10.22 -27.64
CA ASP A 185 4.93 11.66 -27.83
C ASP A 185 4.19 12.27 -26.64
N ALA A 186 3.14 11.62 -26.17
CA ALA A 186 2.42 12.05 -24.98
C ALA A 186 3.32 11.98 -23.72
N ALA A 187 4.14 10.93 -23.58
CA ALA A 187 5.06 10.79 -22.44
C ALA A 187 6.13 11.89 -22.46
N ASN A 188 6.76 12.18 -23.61
CA ASN A 188 7.72 13.25 -23.75
C ASN A 188 7.10 14.63 -23.46
N GLN A 189 5.90 14.88 -23.99
CA GLN A 189 5.18 16.13 -23.74
C GLN A 189 4.82 16.29 -22.26
N THR A 190 4.36 15.22 -21.61
CA THR A 190 4.06 15.23 -20.18
C THR A 190 5.31 15.51 -19.34
N ALA A 191 6.42 14.84 -19.64
CA ALA A 191 7.70 15.07 -18.98
C ALA A 191 8.19 16.51 -19.13
N GLU A 192 8.14 17.08 -20.36
CA GLU A 192 8.51 18.47 -20.60
C GLU A 192 7.66 19.46 -19.81
N VAL A 193 6.33 19.25 -19.78
CA VAL A 193 5.40 20.12 -19.06
C VAL A 193 5.65 20.09 -17.56
N LEU A 194 5.88 18.90 -16.99
CA LEU A 194 6.19 18.75 -15.57
C LEU A 194 7.54 19.35 -15.18
N ASN A 195 8.58 19.17 -15.97
CA ASN A 195 9.86 19.83 -15.75
C ASN A 195 9.71 21.36 -15.71
N LYS A 196 8.92 21.93 -16.65
CA LYS A 196 8.61 23.35 -16.63
C LYS A 196 7.76 23.77 -15.44
N TYR A 197 6.80 22.94 -15.03
CA TYR A 197 6.02 23.19 -13.83
C TYR A 197 6.89 23.24 -12.58
N ILE A 198 7.79 22.28 -12.38
CA ILE A 198 8.71 22.23 -11.23
C ILE A 198 9.59 23.48 -11.16
N LEU A 199 10.20 23.89 -12.28
CA LEU A 199 11.02 25.10 -12.33
C LEU A 199 10.19 26.38 -12.11
N TRP A 200 9.02 26.47 -12.71
CA TRP A 200 8.09 27.61 -12.51
C TRP A 200 7.63 27.68 -11.05
N ALA A 201 7.27 26.54 -10.43
CA ALA A 201 6.89 26.47 -9.03
C ALA A 201 8.06 26.89 -8.11
N HIS A 202 9.29 26.45 -8.42
CA HIS A 202 10.48 26.88 -7.68
C HIS A 202 10.64 28.40 -7.71
N LEU A 203 10.59 29.02 -8.89
CA LEU A 203 10.74 30.48 -9.01
C LEU A 203 9.64 31.25 -8.24
N LYS A 204 8.40 30.78 -8.29
CA LYS A 204 7.28 31.36 -7.54
C LYS A 204 7.49 31.23 -6.03
N LEU A 205 7.76 30.05 -5.57
CA LEU A 205 7.94 29.75 -4.14
C LEU A 205 9.19 30.44 -3.57
N ALA A 206 10.31 30.43 -4.30
CA ALA A 206 11.54 31.08 -3.85
C ALA A 206 11.37 32.60 -3.63
N SER A 207 10.52 33.25 -4.44
CA SER A 207 10.22 34.69 -4.31
C SER A 207 9.04 35.01 -3.35
N ASN A 208 8.38 33.99 -2.78
CA ASN A 208 7.25 34.20 -1.88
C ASN A 208 7.70 34.82 -0.55
N PRO A 209 7.04 35.90 -0.06
CA PRO A 209 7.38 36.56 1.21
C PRO A 209 7.35 35.66 2.44
N LEU A 210 6.56 34.58 2.43
CA LEU A 210 6.55 33.59 3.53
C LEU A 210 7.90 32.89 3.66
N ASN A 211 8.57 32.59 2.57
CA ASN A 211 9.91 31.98 2.61
C ASN A 211 10.99 32.95 3.13
N SER A 212 10.86 34.26 2.90
CA SER A 212 11.72 35.26 3.55
C SER A 212 11.51 35.27 5.06
N LYS A 213 10.25 35.30 5.53
CA LYS A 213 9.92 35.22 6.96
C LYS A 213 10.42 33.93 7.60
N ARG A 214 10.31 32.78 6.90
CA ARG A 214 10.83 31.49 7.38
C ARG A 214 12.34 31.54 7.58
N LYS A 215 13.06 32.12 6.62
CA LYS A 215 14.52 32.30 6.71
C LYS A 215 14.91 33.18 7.91
N ASP A 216 14.18 34.27 8.17
CA ASP A 216 14.40 35.15 9.31
C ASP A 216 14.18 34.44 10.66
N LEU A 217 13.31 33.41 10.68
CA LEU A 217 13.05 32.54 11.83
C LEU A 217 14.01 31.34 11.91
N GLY A 218 15.00 31.24 11.03
CA GLY A 218 15.91 30.07 10.97
C GLY A 218 15.27 28.78 10.48
N LEU A 219 14.09 28.84 9.87
CA LEU A 219 13.40 27.69 9.30
C LEU A 219 13.81 27.46 7.84
N PRO A 220 13.86 26.21 7.37
CA PRO A 220 14.13 25.93 5.97
C PRO A 220 13.02 26.50 5.08
N PRO A 221 13.34 27.09 3.91
CA PRO A 221 12.34 27.54 2.98
C PRO A 221 11.56 26.34 2.41
N ILE A 222 10.32 26.56 2.01
CA ILE A 222 9.50 25.60 1.23
C ILE A 222 9.46 26.15 -0.20
N ASN A 223 10.45 25.85 -0.99
CA ASN A 223 10.74 26.57 -2.22
C ASN A 223 10.77 25.72 -3.48
N ALA A 224 10.37 24.45 -3.38
CA ALA A 224 10.27 23.59 -4.57
C ALA A 224 9.18 22.53 -4.39
N VAL A 225 8.88 21.84 -5.47
CA VAL A 225 8.08 20.62 -5.51
C VAL A 225 8.86 19.50 -6.19
N ALA A 226 8.61 18.26 -5.77
CA ALA A 226 9.06 17.09 -6.49
C ALA A 226 7.92 16.09 -6.66
N THR A 227 7.96 15.32 -7.73
CA THR A 227 6.91 14.39 -8.14
C THR A 227 7.40 12.96 -8.14
N GLN A 228 6.45 12.03 -7.90
CA GLN A 228 6.74 10.60 -7.97
C GLN A 228 5.49 9.78 -8.25
N ARG A 229 5.69 8.57 -8.79
CA ARG A 229 4.68 7.51 -8.90
C ARG A 229 3.43 7.95 -9.67
N ALA A 230 3.65 8.47 -10.88
CA ALA A 230 2.58 8.80 -11.81
C ALA A 230 1.67 7.60 -12.08
N GLY A 231 0.37 7.85 -12.17
CA GLY A 231 -0.62 6.82 -12.44
C GLY A 231 -1.73 7.32 -13.37
N LYS A 232 -2.35 6.37 -14.07
CA LYS A 232 -3.53 6.59 -14.91
C LYS A 232 -4.54 5.48 -14.63
N LEU A 233 -5.82 5.85 -14.44
CA LEU A 233 -6.85 4.87 -14.10
C LEU A 233 -6.92 3.78 -15.17
N LYS A 234 -7.03 2.52 -14.73
CA LYS A 234 -7.18 1.34 -15.57
C LYS A 234 -8.47 0.61 -15.25
N LYS A 235 -9.05 -0.02 -16.25
CA LYS A 235 -10.18 -0.91 -16.04
C LYS A 235 -9.64 -2.27 -15.62
N ILE A 236 -9.92 -2.65 -14.39
CA ILE A 236 -9.61 -3.99 -13.85
C ILE A 236 -10.90 -4.66 -13.39
N LYS A 237 -10.88 -5.99 -13.23
CA LYS A 237 -11.98 -6.71 -12.62
C LYS A 237 -12.11 -6.32 -11.16
N SER A 238 -13.34 -6.12 -10.66
CA SER A 238 -13.56 -5.96 -9.23
C SER A 238 -13.17 -7.23 -8.47
N PHE A 239 -13.02 -7.13 -7.15
CA PHE A 239 -12.69 -8.29 -6.31
C PHE A 239 -13.77 -9.37 -6.40
N GLU A 240 -15.05 -8.96 -6.38
CA GLU A 240 -16.18 -9.88 -6.51
C GLU A 240 -16.25 -10.53 -7.90
N GLU A 241 -16.02 -9.79 -8.98
CA GLU A 241 -15.96 -10.35 -10.34
C GLU A 241 -14.83 -11.38 -10.49
N LYS A 242 -13.69 -11.15 -9.84
CA LYS A 242 -12.51 -12.01 -9.95
C LYS A 242 -12.62 -13.25 -9.07
N TRP A 243 -13.03 -13.10 -7.82
CA TRP A 243 -12.94 -14.13 -6.79
C TRP A 243 -14.30 -14.69 -6.36
N LYS A 244 -15.41 -14.11 -6.84
CA LYS A 244 -16.77 -14.47 -6.45
C LYS A 244 -17.02 -14.37 -4.93
N LEU A 245 -16.33 -13.43 -4.29
CA LEU A 245 -16.41 -13.12 -2.87
C LEU A 245 -16.86 -11.68 -2.67
N ARG A 246 -17.96 -11.46 -1.97
CA ARG A 246 -18.34 -10.12 -1.52
C ARG A 246 -17.35 -9.69 -0.45
N SER A 247 -16.81 -8.49 -0.56
CA SER A 247 -15.66 -8.06 0.25
C SER A 247 -15.86 -6.73 0.95
N GLU A 248 -15.22 -6.60 2.10
CA GLU A 248 -15.06 -5.36 2.87
C GLU A 248 -13.60 -5.15 3.21
N ALA A 249 -13.19 -3.87 3.29
CA ALA A 249 -11.85 -3.46 3.69
C ALA A 249 -11.91 -2.54 4.90
N PHE A 250 -11.24 -2.93 5.98
CA PHE A 250 -11.10 -2.20 7.24
C PHE A 250 -9.66 -1.68 7.34
N VAL A 251 -9.45 -0.43 6.93
CA VAL A 251 -8.12 0.10 6.65
C VAL A 251 -7.90 1.46 7.32
N SER A 252 -6.68 1.95 7.25
CA SER A 252 -6.31 3.33 7.62
C SER A 252 -5.46 3.92 6.51
N SER A 253 -5.50 5.25 6.36
CA SER A 253 -4.80 6.04 5.34
C SER A 253 -5.35 5.95 3.91
N ALA A 254 -5.03 6.97 3.12
CA ALA A 254 -5.52 7.10 1.74
C ALA A 254 -5.06 5.95 0.84
N LEU A 255 -3.82 5.46 0.99
CA LEU A 255 -3.30 4.37 0.16
C LEU A 255 -4.19 3.13 0.22
N TYR A 256 -4.49 2.63 1.43
CA TYR A 256 -5.27 1.39 1.58
C TYR A 256 -6.77 1.60 1.35
N THR A 257 -7.28 2.79 1.63
CA THR A 257 -8.62 3.22 1.20
C THR A 257 -8.72 3.18 -0.34
N GLY A 258 -7.73 3.70 -1.03
CA GLY A 258 -7.67 3.67 -2.50
C GLY A 258 -7.52 2.26 -3.06
N ILE A 259 -6.72 1.39 -2.43
CA ILE A 259 -6.60 -0.03 -2.81
C ILE A 259 -7.97 -0.73 -2.70
N GLY A 260 -8.69 -0.55 -1.60
CA GLY A 260 -10.03 -1.11 -1.44
C GLY A 260 -11.00 -0.62 -2.52
N LYS A 261 -10.97 0.68 -2.84
CA LYS A 261 -11.82 1.27 -3.89
C LYS A 261 -11.48 0.77 -5.30
N ILE A 262 -10.19 0.61 -5.63
CA ILE A 262 -9.76 0.05 -6.93
C ILE A 262 -10.30 -1.37 -7.13
N PHE A 263 -10.37 -2.14 -6.05
CA PHE A 263 -10.92 -3.51 -6.09
C PHE A 263 -12.44 -3.56 -5.91
N ASP A 264 -13.10 -2.41 -5.81
CA ASP A 264 -14.56 -2.29 -5.60
C ASP A 264 -15.03 -3.01 -4.31
N MET A 265 -14.25 -2.90 -3.24
CA MET A 265 -14.61 -3.34 -1.90
C MET A 265 -15.42 -2.27 -1.17
N ASP A 266 -16.30 -2.66 -0.25
CA ASP A 266 -16.88 -1.72 0.71
C ASP A 266 -15.80 -1.30 1.70
N VAL A 267 -15.41 -0.02 1.72
CA VAL A 267 -14.26 0.46 2.48
C VAL A 267 -14.68 1.21 3.73
N TYR A 268 -14.12 0.81 4.87
CA TYR A 268 -14.25 1.48 6.17
C TYR A 268 -12.88 2.02 6.60
N ASN A 269 -12.78 3.34 6.71
CA ASN A 269 -11.53 4.02 7.08
C ASN A 269 -11.51 4.31 8.58
N PHE A 270 -10.41 3.94 9.22
CA PHE A 270 -10.14 4.17 10.65
C PHE A 270 -9.00 5.17 10.81
N ASN A 271 -9.05 5.97 11.87
CA ASN A 271 -8.05 7.00 12.13
C ASN A 271 -7.70 7.06 13.63
N LYS A 272 -7.43 5.91 14.23
CA LYS A 272 -6.96 5.88 15.61
C LYS A 272 -5.43 5.90 15.64
N LYS A 273 -4.86 6.69 16.56
CA LYS A 273 -3.41 6.84 16.68
C LYS A 273 -2.74 5.67 17.40
N ASP A 274 -3.46 5.08 18.37
CA ASP A 274 -2.95 3.94 19.12
C ASP A 274 -3.09 2.64 18.32
N PRO A 275 -2.03 1.85 18.10
CA PRO A 275 -2.07 0.64 17.28
C PRO A 275 -3.01 -0.44 17.81
N TYR A 276 -3.10 -0.62 19.12
CA TYR A 276 -4.01 -1.57 19.75
C TYR A 276 -5.47 -1.19 19.49
N GLU A 277 -5.84 0.05 19.76
CA GLU A 277 -7.20 0.55 19.58
C GLU A 277 -7.62 0.58 18.12
N ASP A 278 -6.67 0.89 17.20
CA ASP A 278 -6.92 0.90 15.76
C ASP A 278 -7.23 -0.50 15.25
N LEU A 279 -6.37 -1.47 15.56
CA LEU A 279 -6.56 -2.85 15.10
C LEU A 279 -7.81 -3.47 15.77
N LEU A 280 -8.00 -3.29 17.07
CA LEU A 280 -9.15 -3.84 17.78
C LEU A 280 -10.48 -3.33 17.21
N ALA A 281 -10.58 -2.04 16.87
CA ALA A 281 -11.79 -1.47 16.28
C ALA A 281 -12.10 -2.09 14.90
N LYS A 282 -11.08 -2.26 14.06
CA LYS A 282 -11.20 -2.91 12.74
C LYS A 282 -11.63 -4.36 12.87
N LEU A 283 -11.00 -5.12 13.76
CA LEU A 283 -11.30 -6.53 14.00
C LEU A 283 -12.73 -6.74 14.48
N ARG A 284 -13.22 -5.94 15.42
CA ARG A 284 -14.60 -6.02 15.90
C ARG A 284 -15.61 -5.82 14.78
N GLN A 285 -15.40 -4.80 13.95
CA GLN A 285 -16.29 -4.55 12.82
C GLN A 285 -16.19 -5.67 11.77
N ALA A 286 -14.99 -6.19 11.50
CA ALA A 286 -14.79 -7.30 10.57
C ALA A 286 -15.45 -8.60 11.06
N ILE A 287 -15.47 -8.89 12.35
CA ILE A 287 -16.15 -10.07 12.93
C ILE A 287 -17.66 -9.97 12.73
N GLU A 288 -18.25 -8.79 12.90
CA GLU A 288 -19.69 -8.54 12.73
C GLU A 288 -20.12 -8.56 11.24
N SER A 289 -19.20 -8.42 10.32
CA SER A 289 -19.45 -8.42 8.88
C SER A 289 -20.12 -9.71 8.40
N LYS A 290 -21.06 -9.56 7.45
CA LYS A 290 -21.74 -10.67 6.75
C LYS A 290 -21.18 -10.92 5.34
N LYS A 291 -20.08 -10.27 5.01
CA LYS A 291 -19.38 -10.48 3.73
C LYS A 291 -18.54 -11.75 3.78
N ASP A 292 -18.20 -12.22 2.59
CA ASP A 292 -17.43 -13.45 2.43
C ASP A 292 -15.93 -13.26 2.72
N PHE A 293 -15.43 -12.03 2.51
CA PHE A 293 -14.03 -11.68 2.67
C PHE A 293 -13.89 -10.32 3.39
N CYS A 294 -13.19 -10.32 4.51
CA CYS A 294 -12.91 -9.14 5.32
C CYS A 294 -11.40 -8.88 5.33
N PHE A 295 -10.97 -7.85 4.62
CA PHE A 295 -9.58 -7.39 4.61
C PHE A 295 -9.35 -6.41 5.75
N VAL A 296 -8.48 -6.75 6.70
CA VAL A 296 -8.07 -5.90 7.82
C VAL A 296 -6.61 -5.53 7.66
N HIS A 297 -6.32 -4.24 7.70
CA HIS A 297 -4.97 -3.74 7.50
C HIS A 297 -4.53 -2.81 8.62
N THR A 298 -3.29 -2.96 9.08
CA THR A 298 -2.62 -1.99 9.97
C THR A 298 -1.21 -1.69 9.49
N LYS A 299 -0.87 -0.40 9.42
CA LYS A 299 0.46 0.08 9.03
C LYS A 299 1.42 0.25 10.22
N ALA A 300 0.98 -0.11 11.41
CA ALA A 300 1.73 0.20 12.63
C ALA A 300 3.14 -0.40 12.68
N PRO A 301 3.38 -1.67 12.27
CA PRO A 301 4.75 -2.24 12.27
C PRO A 301 5.68 -1.53 11.29
N ASP A 302 5.21 -1.16 10.09
CA ASP A 302 5.97 -0.42 9.09
C ASP A 302 6.40 0.95 9.61
N VAL A 303 5.46 1.71 10.18
CA VAL A 303 5.73 3.02 10.78
C VAL A 303 6.76 2.91 11.91
N ALA A 304 6.64 1.88 12.76
CA ALA A 304 7.58 1.65 13.86
C ALA A 304 8.99 1.31 13.34
N ALA A 305 9.11 0.48 12.30
CA ALA A 305 10.38 0.14 11.67
C ALA A 305 11.07 1.36 11.08
N HIS A 306 10.33 2.27 10.46
CA HIS A 306 10.87 3.52 9.91
C HIS A 306 11.40 4.49 10.96
N THR A 307 11.12 4.30 12.26
CA THR A 307 11.79 5.06 13.34
C THR A 307 13.26 4.68 13.50
N ARG A 308 13.69 3.56 12.91
CA ARG A 308 15.04 2.99 13.05
C ARG A 308 15.42 2.67 14.50
N ILE A 309 14.42 2.38 15.32
CA ILE A 309 14.53 1.94 16.71
C ILE A 309 13.79 0.60 16.82
N PRO A 310 14.51 -0.55 16.79
CA PRO A 310 13.86 -1.88 16.74
C PRO A 310 12.92 -2.15 17.90
N GLU A 311 13.21 -1.61 19.09
CA GLU A 311 12.36 -1.72 20.28
C GLU A 311 10.96 -1.11 20.09
N ASN A 312 10.84 -0.09 19.23
CA ASN A 312 9.54 0.48 18.89
C ASN A 312 8.69 -0.52 18.11
N LYS A 313 9.31 -1.26 17.17
CA LYS A 313 8.62 -2.31 16.41
C LYS A 313 8.20 -3.46 17.31
N VAL A 314 9.05 -3.91 18.25
CA VAL A 314 8.69 -4.93 19.26
C VAL A 314 7.44 -4.51 20.02
N LYS A 315 7.39 -3.30 20.60
CA LYS A 315 6.24 -2.80 21.36
C LYS A 315 4.96 -2.75 20.53
N VAL A 316 5.07 -2.36 19.28
CA VAL A 316 3.92 -2.33 18.37
C VAL A 316 3.42 -3.74 18.10
N ILE A 317 4.28 -4.71 17.81
CA ILE A 317 3.92 -6.11 17.58
C ILE A 317 3.19 -6.69 18.81
N GLU A 318 3.72 -6.48 20.02
CA GLU A 318 3.08 -6.92 21.27
C GLU A 318 1.70 -6.27 21.49
N SER A 319 1.55 -5.01 21.12
CA SER A 319 0.29 -4.28 21.15
C SER A 319 -0.75 -4.88 20.19
N LEU A 320 -0.32 -5.23 18.96
CA LEU A 320 -1.19 -5.88 17.97
C LEU A 320 -1.58 -7.31 18.38
N ASP A 321 -0.64 -8.08 18.94
CA ASP A 321 -0.92 -9.41 19.52
C ASP A 321 -2.00 -9.34 20.61
N SER A 322 -1.89 -8.34 21.48
CA SER A 322 -2.87 -8.10 22.54
C SER A 322 -4.25 -7.76 21.99
N ALA A 323 -4.33 -6.99 20.89
CA ALA A 323 -5.59 -6.68 20.22
C ALA A 323 -6.24 -7.93 19.58
N LEU A 324 -5.44 -8.79 18.95
CA LEU A 324 -5.87 -10.09 18.43
C LEU A 324 -6.39 -10.99 19.54
N GLY A 325 -5.71 -11.03 20.70
CA GLY A 325 -6.12 -11.81 21.87
C GLY A 325 -7.50 -11.44 22.40
N LYS A 326 -7.93 -10.18 22.22
CA LYS A 326 -9.27 -9.73 22.67
C LYS A 326 -10.40 -10.31 21.84
N ILE A 327 -10.17 -10.56 20.55
CA ILE A 327 -11.21 -11.07 19.65
C ILE A 327 -11.13 -12.60 19.47
N LEU A 328 -10.04 -13.22 19.87
CA LEU A 328 -9.82 -14.65 19.68
C LEU A 328 -10.95 -15.53 20.25
N PRO A 329 -11.53 -15.27 21.45
CA PRO A 329 -12.64 -16.04 21.97
C PRO A 329 -13.95 -15.93 21.16
N GLU A 330 -14.07 -14.91 20.29
CA GLU A 330 -15.25 -14.66 19.47
C GLU A 330 -15.15 -15.36 18.09
N LEU A 331 -13.99 -15.94 17.75
CA LEU A 331 -13.74 -16.58 16.46
C LEU A 331 -14.12 -18.06 16.49
N ASP A 332 -15.10 -18.44 15.66
CA ASP A 332 -15.37 -19.84 15.34
C ASP A 332 -14.63 -20.25 14.06
N PHE A 333 -13.56 -21.01 14.21
CA PHE A 333 -12.75 -21.51 13.10
C PHE A 333 -13.44 -22.58 12.23
N ASN A 334 -14.65 -23.04 12.59
CA ASN A 334 -15.49 -23.85 11.68
C ASN A 334 -16.19 -22.98 10.64
N GLU A 335 -16.48 -21.72 10.97
CA GLU A 335 -17.18 -20.77 10.12
C GLU A 335 -16.28 -19.63 9.59
N THR A 336 -15.09 -19.48 10.15
CA THR A 336 -14.13 -18.42 9.79
C THR A 336 -12.78 -19.02 9.43
N LEU A 337 -12.28 -18.72 8.24
CA LEU A 337 -10.88 -18.85 7.88
C LEU A 337 -10.16 -17.58 8.31
N LEU A 338 -9.25 -17.68 9.26
CA LEU A 338 -8.35 -16.59 9.63
C LEU A 338 -7.06 -16.75 8.85
N ALA A 339 -6.60 -15.70 8.19
CA ALA A 339 -5.27 -15.64 7.56
C ALA A 339 -4.55 -14.37 8.02
N ILE A 340 -3.31 -14.51 8.49
CA ILE A 340 -2.46 -13.41 8.97
C ILE A 340 -1.13 -13.46 8.24
N THR A 341 -0.71 -12.32 7.69
CA THR A 341 0.60 -12.16 7.04
C THR A 341 1.04 -10.69 7.03
N ALA A 342 2.09 -10.39 6.30
CA ALA A 342 2.52 -9.05 5.93
C ALA A 342 2.61 -8.92 4.41
N ASP A 343 2.74 -7.71 3.92
CA ASP A 343 2.94 -7.42 2.50
C ASP A 343 4.43 -7.43 2.12
N HIS A 344 5.30 -7.01 3.02
CA HIS A 344 6.76 -6.99 2.86
C HIS A 344 7.47 -6.95 4.22
N SER A 345 8.80 -7.12 4.18
CA SER A 345 9.69 -6.83 5.31
C SER A 345 10.11 -5.37 5.30
N THR A 346 10.05 -4.71 6.48
CA THR A 346 10.55 -3.34 6.69
C THR A 346 11.65 -3.35 7.75
N PRO A 347 12.93 -3.22 7.34
CA PRO A 347 14.04 -3.28 8.28
C PRO A 347 14.02 -2.15 9.31
N SER A 348 14.14 -2.50 10.59
CA SER A 348 14.28 -1.54 11.69
C SER A 348 15.70 -0.98 11.81
N VAL A 349 16.66 -1.53 11.06
CA VAL A 349 18.08 -1.11 11.03
C VAL A 349 18.57 -1.00 9.59
N GLY A 350 19.61 -0.19 9.37
CA GLY A 350 20.18 0.06 8.04
C GLY A 350 19.36 1.07 7.22
N ASP A 351 19.71 1.23 5.93
CA ASP A 351 19.22 2.34 5.09
C ASP A 351 18.08 1.94 4.14
N MET A 352 17.77 0.65 4.01
CA MET A 352 16.70 0.21 3.10
C MET A 352 15.33 0.62 3.61
N ILE A 353 14.49 1.12 2.71
CA ILE A 353 13.08 1.44 3.01
C ILE A 353 12.31 0.15 3.27
N HIS A 354 12.33 -0.77 2.32
CA HIS A 354 11.81 -2.15 2.45
C HIS A 354 12.89 -3.12 2.01
N SER A 355 12.74 -4.38 2.37
CA SER A 355 13.67 -5.44 1.97
C SER A 355 12.95 -6.65 1.38
N GLY A 356 13.68 -7.49 0.69
CA GLY A 356 13.11 -8.60 -0.11
C GLY A 356 13.10 -9.94 0.60
N GLU A 357 13.23 -9.98 1.93
CA GLU A 357 13.05 -11.18 2.72
C GLU A 357 11.57 -11.58 2.75
N SER A 358 11.30 -12.89 2.82
CA SER A 358 9.94 -13.41 2.99
C SER A 358 9.38 -13.05 4.37
N VAL A 359 8.06 -12.94 4.44
CA VAL A 359 7.33 -12.63 5.68
C VAL A 359 6.58 -13.87 6.18
N PRO A 360 6.27 -14.00 7.48
CA PRO A 360 5.50 -15.13 7.99
C PRO A 360 4.06 -15.11 7.47
N LEU A 361 3.52 -16.31 7.24
CA LEU A 361 2.13 -16.56 6.86
C LEU A 361 1.54 -17.58 7.83
N LEU A 362 0.35 -17.31 8.33
CA LEU A 362 -0.43 -18.17 9.19
C LEU A 362 -1.86 -18.27 8.69
N MET A 363 -2.42 -19.48 8.66
CA MET A 363 -3.84 -19.71 8.39
C MET A 363 -4.45 -20.65 9.44
N VAL A 364 -5.66 -20.32 9.93
CA VAL A 364 -6.42 -21.14 10.88
C VAL A 364 -7.84 -21.30 10.35
N GLY A 365 -8.34 -22.54 10.25
CA GLY A 365 -9.67 -22.84 9.75
C GLY A 365 -9.96 -24.33 9.74
N LYS A 366 -11.18 -24.69 9.35
CA LYS A 366 -11.71 -26.05 9.42
C LYS A 366 -10.95 -27.08 8.59
N TYR A 367 -10.52 -26.71 7.38
CA TYR A 367 -9.98 -27.66 6.38
C TYR A 367 -8.46 -27.65 6.26
N LEU A 368 -7.77 -26.92 7.15
CA LEU A 368 -6.32 -26.81 7.13
C LEU A 368 -5.63 -28.03 7.72
N ARG A 369 -4.47 -28.38 7.15
CA ARG A 369 -3.56 -29.37 7.70
C ARG A 369 -2.64 -28.69 8.70
N ARG A 370 -2.89 -28.90 9.98
CA ARG A 370 -2.03 -28.35 11.04
C ARG A 370 -0.61 -28.87 10.91
N ASP A 371 0.33 -28.03 11.27
CA ASP A 371 1.74 -28.40 11.37
C ASP A 371 2.25 -28.41 12.83
N LYS A 372 3.55 -28.35 13.01
CA LYS A 372 4.20 -28.40 14.33
C LYS A 372 4.82 -27.08 14.75
N VAL A 373 4.55 -25.99 14.02
CA VAL A 373 5.04 -24.66 14.35
C VAL A 373 4.30 -24.18 15.60
N VAL A 374 5.06 -23.63 16.55
CA VAL A 374 4.52 -23.15 17.83
C VAL A 374 4.82 -21.67 18.08
N ASN A 375 5.69 -21.06 17.27
CA ASN A 375 6.02 -19.65 17.33
C ASN A 375 5.70 -19.01 15.97
N PHE A 376 5.06 -17.86 15.99
CA PHE A 376 4.80 -17.09 14.78
C PHE A 376 5.94 -16.10 14.53
N ASP A 377 6.95 -16.52 13.80
CA ASP A 377 8.07 -15.68 13.38
C ASP A 377 8.60 -16.06 12.00
N GLU A 378 9.50 -15.25 11.44
CA GLU A 378 10.02 -15.39 10.09
C GLU A 378 10.76 -16.71 9.87
N ILE A 379 11.39 -17.27 10.90
CA ILE A 379 12.18 -18.50 10.82
C ILE A 379 11.32 -19.73 11.11
N SER A 380 10.50 -19.67 12.18
CA SER A 380 9.66 -20.80 12.59
C SER A 380 8.63 -21.14 11.51
N CYS A 381 8.02 -20.13 10.90
CA CYS A 381 7.02 -20.32 9.84
C CYS A 381 7.56 -20.97 8.56
N LEU A 382 8.88 -20.91 8.29
CA LEU A 382 9.50 -21.61 7.15
C LEU A 382 9.33 -23.14 7.22
N TYR A 383 9.11 -23.69 8.41
CA TYR A 383 8.95 -25.14 8.63
C TYR A 383 7.49 -25.59 8.64
N GLY A 384 6.57 -24.68 8.34
CA GLY A 384 5.15 -24.98 8.34
C GLY A 384 4.65 -25.70 7.09
N SER A 385 3.44 -26.26 7.16
CA SER A 385 2.84 -27.09 6.12
C SER A 385 2.41 -26.34 4.86
N LEU A 386 2.29 -25.01 4.91
CA LEU A 386 1.98 -24.18 3.73
C LEU A 386 3.23 -23.98 2.84
N GLY A 387 4.44 -24.12 3.41
CA GLY A 387 5.69 -23.93 2.69
C GLY A 387 5.93 -22.48 2.29
N GLU A 388 6.62 -22.29 1.17
CA GLU A 388 6.82 -20.96 0.57
C GLU A 388 5.68 -20.66 -0.41
N VAL A 389 4.95 -19.59 -0.13
CA VAL A 389 3.78 -19.13 -0.89
C VAL A 389 4.11 -17.84 -1.65
N ARG A 390 3.67 -17.74 -2.90
CA ARG A 390 3.76 -16.52 -3.70
C ARG A 390 2.50 -15.67 -3.52
N GLY A 391 2.64 -14.35 -3.73
CA GLY A 391 1.50 -13.45 -3.58
C GLY A 391 0.27 -13.88 -4.39
N ASN A 392 0.49 -14.26 -5.66
CA ASN A 392 -0.59 -14.69 -6.56
C ASN A 392 -1.24 -16.05 -6.21
N GLU A 393 -0.71 -16.78 -5.23
CA GLU A 393 -1.25 -18.06 -4.76
C GLU A 393 -2.21 -17.90 -3.57
N ILE A 394 -2.08 -16.79 -2.80
CA ILE A 394 -2.83 -16.56 -1.56
C ILE A 394 -4.35 -16.68 -1.78
N MET A 395 -4.90 -16.02 -2.78
CA MET A 395 -6.34 -16.02 -3.00
C MET A 395 -6.86 -17.39 -3.43
N SER A 396 -6.08 -18.15 -4.20
CA SER A 396 -6.43 -19.53 -4.57
C SER A 396 -6.45 -20.44 -3.36
N MET A 397 -5.47 -20.29 -2.44
CA MET A 397 -5.44 -21.03 -1.17
C MET A 397 -6.62 -20.67 -0.26
N ILE A 398 -6.97 -19.38 -0.17
CA ILE A 398 -8.14 -18.92 0.59
C ILE A 398 -9.42 -19.58 0.04
N LEU A 399 -9.62 -19.60 -1.27
CA LEU A 399 -10.79 -20.25 -1.88
C LEU A 399 -10.82 -21.75 -1.61
N ASP A 400 -9.67 -22.44 -1.70
CA ASP A 400 -9.55 -23.87 -1.41
C ASP A 400 -9.93 -24.16 0.05
N PHE A 401 -9.35 -23.44 1.01
CA PHE A 401 -9.63 -23.62 2.44
C PHE A 401 -11.03 -23.15 2.87
N MET A 402 -11.69 -22.33 2.06
CA MET A 402 -13.11 -21.97 2.23
C MET A 402 -14.06 -22.97 1.60
N ASP A 403 -13.58 -24.02 0.92
CA ASP A 403 -14.36 -24.97 0.11
C ASP A 403 -15.14 -24.27 -1.02
N ARG A 404 -14.49 -23.31 -1.69
CA ARG A 404 -15.05 -22.47 -2.77
C ARG A 404 -14.19 -22.47 -4.05
N ALA A 405 -13.12 -23.23 -4.10
CA ALA A 405 -12.28 -23.33 -5.29
C ALA A 405 -13.02 -24.05 -6.42
N ASP A 406 -13.03 -23.45 -7.61
CA ASP A 406 -13.50 -24.14 -8.82
C ASP A 406 -12.48 -25.21 -9.24
N LEU A 407 -12.93 -26.38 -9.63
CA LEU A 407 -12.04 -27.43 -10.14
C LEU A 407 -11.40 -26.97 -11.46
N TYR A 408 -10.05 -26.95 -11.47
CA TYR A 408 -9.31 -26.50 -12.63
C TYR A 408 -9.62 -27.30 -13.88
N GLY A 409 -9.85 -26.60 -15.00
CA GLY A 409 -10.16 -27.20 -16.31
C GLY A 409 -11.65 -27.39 -16.58
N LEU A 410 -12.54 -27.21 -15.61
CA LEU A 410 -13.97 -27.17 -15.85
C LEU A 410 -14.41 -25.78 -16.31
N GLN A 411 -15.29 -25.76 -17.32
CA GLN A 411 -15.89 -24.53 -17.84
C GLN A 411 -17.38 -24.55 -17.56
N TYR A 412 -17.77 -23.89 -16.48
CA TYR A 412 -19.18 -23.82 -16.08
C TYR A 412 -19.95 -22.81 -16.93
N GLY A 413 -21.10 -23.24 -17.45
CA GLY A 413 -22.06 -22.32 -18.08
C GLY A 413 -22.64 -21.34 -17.06
N GLN A 414 -22.90 -20.11 -17.49
CA GLN A 414 -23.42 -19.06 -16.59
C GLN A 414 -24.90 -19.19 -16.26
N CYS A 415 -25.65 -19.97 -17.05
CA CYS A 415 -27.10 -20.12 -16.89
C CYS A 415 -27.50 -21.58 -16.62
N PRO A 416 -28.42 -21.81 -15.70
CA PRO A 416 -28.95 -23.16 -15.50
C PRO A 416 -29.68 -23.65 -16.76
N LEU A 417 -29.47 -24.92 -17.10
CA LEU A 417 -30.22 -25.57 -18.18
C LEU A 417 -31.71 -25.68 -17.78
N ARG A 418 -32.56 -24.97 -18.49
CA ARG A 418 -34.02 -25.02 -18.27
C ARG A 418 -34.62 -26.07 -19.14
N ILE A 419 -35.51 -26.92 -18.59
CA ILE A 419 -36.30 -27.85 -19.36
C ILE A 419 -37.29 -27.03 -20.20
N SER A 420 -37.06 -26.98 -21.50
CA SER A 420 -38.04 -26.45 -22.44
C SER A 420 -39.12 -27.53 -22.63
N ARG A 421 -40.41 -27.16 -22.51
CA ARG A 421 -41.54 -28.02 -22.90
C ARG A 421 -41.82 -27.89 -24.40
N ASP A 422 -40.81 -27.52 -25.17
CA ASP A 422 -40.94 -27.45 -26.62
C ASP A 422 -41.12 -28.85 -27.19
N LYS A 423 -42.28 -29.08 -27.78
CA LYS A 423 -42.71 -30.39 -28.38
C LYS A 423 -41.89 -30.76 -29.62
N SER A 424 -40.92 -29.94 -30.02
CA SER A 424 -40.02 -30.19 -31.17
C SER A 424 -38.84 -31.11 -30.84
N LEU A 425 -38.68 -31.53 -29.60
CA LEU A 425 -37.58 -32.40 -29.15
C LEU A 425 -37.99 -33.84 -28.85
N GLY A 426 -39.21 -34.26 -29.31
CA GLY A 426 -39.73 -35.62 -29.18
C GLY A 426 -40.10 -36.23 -30.52
#